data_c0ef81d3ca4c3c9b0a2b5357a7dd7465
#
_entry.id   c0ef81d3ca4c3c9b0a2b5357a7dd7465
#
_cell.length_a   1.000
_cell.length_b   1.000
_cell.length_c   1.000
_cell.angle_alpha   90.00
_cell.angle_beta   90.00
_cell.angle_gamma   90.00
#
_symmetry.space_group_name_H-M   'P 1'
#
loop_
_entity.id
_entity.type
_entity.pdbx_description
1 polymer ?
#
loop_
_entity_poly.entity_id
_entity_poly.type
_entity_poly.pdbx_seq_one_letter_code
_entity_poly.pdbx_strand_id
1 'polypeptide(L)'
;MSEICIIVTIVVYLAAMLLVGFAYSKTNNDSTDFYLGGRKMGPLVTAMSAEASDMSSWLLMGMPGLAYLTGIASPGWTAIGLALGTWLNWLIVARRLRRYSANLDAITVPQFLSLRFHDQRNLLNALGAVIIIVFFVPYTASGFAACGKLFHSLFGVDYMAAMLVSALVIVGYTILGGFRAVTTTDLIQSMVMSLALIAVLGYGIVVAGGWGAVVENAQSLSGYLTMTASHDAVTGGATSYSLLDRKSTR
;
A
#
# COMPACT_ATOMS: atom_id res chain seq x y z
N MET A 1 -0.39 -21.88 23.15
CA MET A 1 -0.02 -20.55 23.71
C MET A 1 0.25 -19.53 22.59
N SER A 2 0.89 -19.90 21.49
CA SER A 2 1.16 -18.97 20.37
C SER A 2 -0.10 -18.37 19.74
N GLU A 3 -1.13 -19.18 19.46
CA GLU A 3 -2.37 -18.72 18.83
C GLU A 3 -3.14 -17.70 19.70
N ILE A 4 -3.22 -17.95 21.01
CA ILE A 4 -3.87 -17.02 21.95
C ILE A 4 -3.13 -15.67 21.97
N CYS A 5 -1.79 -15.69 22.00
CA CYS A 5 -1.00 -14.45 21.96
C CYS A 5 -1.24 -13.67 20.67
N ILE A 6 -1.34 -14.35 19.52
CA ILE A 6 -1.59 -13.70 18.23
C ILE A 6 -2.99 -13.08 18.22
N ILE A 7 -4.01 -13.83 18.65
CA ILE A 7 -5.40 -13.32 18.72
C ILE A 7 -5.49 -12.10 19.66
N VAL A 8 -4.90 -12.19 20.85
CA VAL A 8 -4.88 -11.06 21.79
C VAL A 8 -4.19 -9.84 21.18
N THR A 9 -3.06 -10.03 20.52
CA THR A 9 -2.34 -8.93 19.84
C THR A 9 -3.20 -8.25 18.77
N ILE A 10 -3.92 -9.03 17.97
CA ILE A 10 -4.81 -8.50 16.92
C ILE A 10 -5.98 -7.74 17.55
N VAL A 11 -6.62 -8.30 18.58
CA VAL A 11 -7.75 -7.64 19.26
C VAL A 11 -7.30 -6.33 19.90
N VAL A 12 -6.15 -6.31 20.58
CA VAL A 12 -5.57 -5.09 21.16
C VAL A 12 -5.24 -4.08 20.08
N TYR A 13 -4.66 -4.52 18.96
CA TYR A 13 -4.35 -3.65 17.82
C TYR A 13 -5.62 -3.03 17.21
N LEU A 14 -6.65 -3.82 16.92
CA LEU A 14 -7.92 -3.33 16.38
C LEU A 14 -8.63 -2.37 17.33
N ALA A 15 -8.62 -2.67 18.63
CA ALA A 15 -9.13 -1.77 19.67
C ALA A 15 -8.37 -0.44 19.70
N ALA A 16 -7.04 -0.48 19.60
CA ALA A 16 -6.22 0.72 19.54
C ALA A 16 -6.54 1.59 18.31
N MET A 17 -6.77 0.99 17.14
CA MET A 17 -7.18 1.70 15.93
C MET A 17 -8.53 2.40 16.10
N LEU A 18 -9.51 1.73 16.67
CA LEU A 18 -10.81 2.34 16.98
C LEU A 18 -10.69 3.48 18.01
N LEU A 19 -9.84 3.33 19.04
CA LEU A 19 -9.57 4.38 20.01
C LEU A 19 -8.93 5.62 19.35
N VAL A 20 -8.00 5.44 18.43
CA VAL A 20 -7.43 6.53 17.64
C VAL A 20 -8.53 7.23 16.82
N GLY A 21 -9.39 6.47 16.12
CA GLY A 21 -10.53 7.02 15.40
C GLY A 21 -11.45 7.85 16.30
N PHE A 22 -11.80 7.33 17.46
CA PHE A 22 -12.63 8.01 18.44
C PHE A 22 -11.96 9.27 19.02
N ALA A 23 -10.66 9.21 19.31
CA ALA A 23 -9.93 10.39 19.81
C ALA A 23 -9.95 11.55 18.81
N TYR A 24 -9.77 11.25 17.52
CA TYR A 24 -9.80 12.27 16.47
C TYR A 24 -11.20 12.72 16.08
N SER A 25 -12.26 11.96 16.37
CA SER A 25 -13.65 12.35 16.06
C SER A 25 -14.05 13.70 16.69
N LYS A 26 -13.46 13.99 17.86
CA LYS A 26 -13.70 15.25 18.59
C LYS A 26 -13.00 16.47 17.99
N THR A 27 -12.09 16.27 17.03
CA THR A 27 -11.29 17.35 16.44
C THR A 27 -11.71 17.69 14.99
N ASN A 28 -12.66 16.95 14.45
CA ASN A 28 -13.21 17.18 13.10
C ASN A 28 -14.40 18.12 13.19
N ASN A 29 -14.18 19.42 12.91
CA ASN A 29 -15.22 20.43 12.98
C ASN A 29 -15.86 20.72 11.61
N ASP A 30 -15.10 20.58 10.53
CA ASP A 30 -15.53 20.86 9.18
C ASP A 30 -15.08 19.79 8.17
N SER A 31 -15.62 19.89 6.93
CA SER A 31 -15.27 18.99 5.83
C SER A 31 -13.78 19.02 5.48
N THR A 32 -13.12 20.18 5.61
CA THR A 32 -11.67 20.31 5.38
C THR A 32 -10.86 19.59 6.46
N ASP A 33 -11.31 19.63 7.71
CA ASP A 33 -10.69 18.86 8.80
C ASP A 33 -10.87 17.35 8.55
N PHE A 34 -12.06 16.93 8.16
CA PHE A 34 -12.38 15.53 7.95
C PHE A 34 -11.62 14.92 6.74
N TYR A 35 -11.62 15.60 5.58
CA TYR A 35 -11.02 15.06 4.35
C TYR A 35 -9.54 15.39 4.14
N LEU A 36 -9.02 16.47 4.73
CA LEU A 36 -7.66 16.96 4.52
C LEU A 36 -6.85 17.15 5.82
N GLY A 37 -7.43 16.77 6.97
CA GLY A 37 -6.79 16.98 8.27
C GLY A 37 -6.49 18.46 8.56
N GLY A 38 -7.32 19.37 8.03
CA GLY A 38 -7.11 20.83 8.14
C GLY A 38 -5.84 21.32 7.44
N ARG A 39 -5.24 20.51 6.54
CA ARG A 39 -3.98 20.81 5.84
C ARG A 39 -2.77 21.06 6.76
N LYS A 40 -2.79 20.54 8.00
CA LYS A 40 -1.79 20.79 9.07
C LYS A 40 -0.89 19.58 9.33
N MET A 41 -0.91 18.58 8.45
CA MET A 41 -0.10 17.37 8.63
C MET A 41 1.40 17.66 8.48
N GLY A 42 2.20 17.10 9.39
CA GLY A 42 3.65 17.22 9.33
C GLY A 42 4.27 16.40 8.18
N PRO A 43 5.49 16.73 7.74
CA PRO A 43 6.11 16.09 6.57
C PRO A 43 6.34 14.58 6.77
N LEU A 44 6.75 14.15 7.96
CA LEU A 44 6.97 12.74 8.27
C LEU A 44 5.66 11.94 8.20
N VAL A 45 4.62 12.44 8.87
CA VAL A 45 3.30 11.78 8.87
C VAL A 45 2.75 11.68 7.44
N THR A 46 2.88 12.76 6.66
CA THR A 46 2.41 12.78 5.28
C THR A 46 3.18 11.79 4.40
N ALA A 47 4.50 11.71 4.53
CA ALA A 47 5.32 10.79 3.75
C ALA A 47 5.02 9.32 4.10
N MET A 48 4.97 8.99 5.39
CA MET A 48 4.71 7.64 5.87
C MET A 48 3.27 7.17 5.55
N SER A 49 2.28 8.08 5.68
CA SER A 49 0.91 7.76 5.32
C SER A 49 0.73 7.59 3.80
N ALA A 50 1.38 8.42 2.98
CA ALA A 50 1.33 8.28 1.53
C ALA A 50 1.92 6.93 1.10
N GLU A 51 3.06 6.53 1.67
CA GLU A 51 3.70 5.24 1.39
C GLU A 51 2.84 4.07 1.86
N ALA A 52 2.32 4.12 3.10
CA ALA A 52 1.46 3.07 3.65
C ALA A 52 0.16 2.90 2.84
N SER A 53 -0.42 3.99 2.35
CA SER A 53 -1.63 3.96 1.52
C SER A 53 -1.40 3.41 0.11
N ASP A 54 -0.19 3.55 -0.42
CA ASP A 54 0.20 3.00 -1.74
C ASP A 54 0.53 1.50 -1.65
N MET A 55 0.95 1.01 -0.49
CA MET A 55 1.23 -0.40 -0.27
C MET A 55 -0.03 -1.25 -0.37
N SER A 56 -0.01 -2.18 -1.33
CA SER A 56 -1.09 -3.16 -1.54
C SER A 56 -0.63 -4.58 -1.22
N SER A 57 -1.58 -5.51 -1.19
CA SER A 57 -1.27 -6.95 -1.09
C SER A 57 -0.34 -7.42 -2.22
N TRP A 58 -0.41 -6.78 -3.39
CA TRP A 58 0.51 -7.08 -4.50
C TRP A 58 1.96 -6.72 -4.15
N LEU A 59 2.19 -5.57 -3.54
CA LEU A 59 3.54 -5.12 -3.17
C LEU A 59 4.15 -6.01 -2.08
N LEU A 60 3.34 -6.44 -1.10
CA LEU A 60 3.82 -7.23 0.04
C LEU A 60 3.92 -8.73 -0.22
N MET A 61 3.08 -9.29 -1.06
CA MET A 61 3.04 -10.72 -1.36
C MET A 61 3.34 -11.04 -2.82
N GLY A 62 2.75 -10.29 -3.75
CA GLY A 62 2.90 -10.54 -5.18
C GLY A 62 4.32 -10.27 -5.68
N MET A 63 4.91 -9.14 -5.30
CA MET A 63 6.26 -8.79 -5.73
C MET A 63 7.34 -9.72 -5.16
N PRO A 64 7.37 -10.06 -3.86
CA PRO A 64 8.28 -11.07 -3.34
C PRO A 64 8.06 -12.46 -3.95
N GLY A 65 6.79 -12.85 -4.17
CA GLY A 65 6.46 -14.10 -4.85
C GLY A 65 6.97 -14.13 -6.29
N LEU A 66 6.84 -13.03 -7.01
CA LEU A 66 7.40 -12.88 -8.36
C LEU A 66 8.93 -12.95 -8.33
N ALA A 67 9.59 -12.28 -7.37
CA ALA A 67 11.03 -12.37 -7.19
C ALA A 67 11.48 -13.80 -6.92
N TYR A 68 10.75 -14.54 -6.09
CA TYR A 68 11.04 -15.94 -5.79
C TYR A 68 10.94 -16.84 -7.04
N LEU A 69 9.94 -16.63 -7.89
CA LEU A 69 9.71 -17.44 -9.08
C LEU A 69 10.61 -17.08 -10.27
N THR A 70 10.85 -15.80 -10.50
CA THR A 70 11.47 -15.31 -11.74
C THR A 70 12.81 -14.59 -11.56
N GLY A 71 13.28 -14.44 -10.31
CA GLY A 71 14.47 -13.67 -9.99
C GLY A 71 14.22 -12.17 -9.91
N ILE A 72 15.30 -11.40 -9.89
CA ILE A 72 15.26 -9.96 -9.57
C ILE A 72 14.91 -9.04 -10.75
N ALA A 73 14.87 -9.52 -11.99
CA ALA A 73 14.68 -8.65 -13.15
C ALA A 73 13.37 -7.84 -13.09
N SER A 74 12.22 -8.50 -13.10
CA SER A 74 10.92 -7.85 -13.10
C SER A 74 10.65 -7.05 -11.82
N PRO A 75 10.79 -7.64 -10.62
CA PRO A 75 10.55 -6.89 -9.37
C PRO A 75 11.60 -5.79 -9.14
N GLY A 76 12.84 -5.96 -9.56
CA GLY A 76 13.89 -4.95 -9.44
C GLY A 76 13.60 -3.70 -10.28
N TRP A 77 13.24 -3.87 -11.54
CA TRP A 77 12.83 -2.73 -12.38
C TRP A 77 11.57 -2.05 -11.87
N THR A 78 10.62 -2.83 -11.34
CA THR A 78 9.41 -2.27 -10.72
C THR A 78 9.77 -1.44 -9.48
N ALA A 79 10.64 -1.94 -8.60
CA ALA A 79 11.07 -1.22 -7.41
C ALA A 79 11.81 0.09 -7.75
N ILE A 80 12.71 0.05 -8.75
CA ILE A 80 13.41 1.24 -9.24
C ILE A 80 12.40 2.24 -9.82
N GLY A 81 11.47 1.77 -10.64
CA GLY A 81 10.43 2.62 -11.23
C GLY A 81 9.53 3.29 -10.20
N LEU A 82 9.09 2.55 -9.18
CA LEU A 82 8.32 3.09 -8.06
C LEU A 82 9.13 4.13 -7.26
N ALA A 83 10.36 3.83 -6.89
CA ALA A 83 11.21 4.74 -6.12
C ALA A 83 11.47 6.05 -6.87
N LEU A 84 11.88 5.96 -8.14
CA LEU A 84 12.14 7.15 -8.98
C LEU A 84 10.86 7.91 -9.27
N GLY A 85 9.75 7.21 -9.58
CA GLY A 85 8.45 7.81 -9.86
C GLY A 85 7.91 8.58 -8.66
N THR A 86 7.95 7.98 -7.48
CA THR A 86 7.54 8.62 -6.22
C THR A 86 8.41 9.84 -5.92
N TRP A 87 9.74 9.71 -6.04
CA TRP A 87 10.66 10.83 -5.83
C TRP A 87 10.38 12.01 -6.78
N LEU A 88 10.21 11.74 -8.08
CA LEU A 88 9.88 12.76 -9.08
C LEU A 88 8.50 13.39 -8.82
N ASN A 89 7.51 12.58 -8.43
CA ASN A 89 6.19 13.08 -8.06
C ASN A 89 6.25 14.07 -6.89
N TRP A 90 6.98 13.74 -5.82
CA TRP A 90 7.16 14.65 -4.68
C TRP A 90 7.91 15.93 -5.06
N LEU A 91 8.92 15.81 -5.91
CA LEU A 91 9.73 16.94 -6.34
C LEU A 91 8.97 17.91 -7.25
N ILE A 92 8.25 17.38 -8.23
CA ILE A 92 7.66 18.18 -9.33
C ILE A 92 6.19 18.48 -9.09
N VAL A 93 5.38 17.46 -8.74
CA VAL A 93 3.92 17.54 -8.75
C VAL A 93 3.38 17.96 -7.38
N ALA A 94 3.75 17.26 -6.31
CA ALA A 94 3.11 17.39 -5.01
C ALA A 94 3.14 18.82 -4.46
N ARG A 95 4.28 19.48 -4.51
CA ARG A 95 4.42 20.87 -4.02
C ARG A 95 3.56 21.86 -4.79
N ARG A 96 3.50 21.71 -6.11
CA ARG A 96 2.71 22.60 -6.98
C ARG A 96 1.22 22.35 -6.79
N LEU A 97 0.80 21.09 -6.81
CA LEU A 97 -0.58 20.68 -6.59
C LEU A 97 -1.09 21.14 -5.22
N ARG A 98 -0.28 20.94 -4.17
CA ARG A 98 -0.61 21.37 -2.79
C ARG A 98 -0.89 22.87 -2.70
N ARG A 99 -0.03 23.71 -3.28
CA ARG A 99 -0.19 25.16 -3.24
C ARG A 99 -1.39 25.61 -4.05
N TYR A 100 -1.54 25.06 -5.25
CA TYR A 100 -2.58 25.49 -6.17
C TYR A 100 -3.98 25.02 -5.72
N SER A 101 -4.09 23.80 -5.22
CA SER A 101 -5.35 23.30 -4.66
C SER A 101 -5.78 24.07 -3.41
N ALA A 102 -4.80 24.57 -2.62
CA ALA A 102 -5.09 25.42 -1.46
C ALA A 102 -5.63 26.79 -1.88
N ASN A 103 -5.07 27.40 -2.94
CA ASN A 103 -5.53 28.69 -3.45
C ASN A 103 -6.92 28.62 -4.08
N LEU A 104 -7.30 27.47 -4.66
CA LEU A 104 -8.62 27.22 -5.23
C LEU A 104 -9.63 26.66 -4.23
N ASP A 105 -9.20 26.44 -2.99
CA ASP A 105 -9.99 25.76 -1.93
C ASP A 105 -10.57 24.41 -2.36
N ALA A 106 -9.83 23.69 -3.24
CA ALA A 106 -10.23 22.39 -3.74
C ALA A 106 -9.91 21.30 -2.72
N ILE A 107 -10.88 20.42 -2.44
CA ILE A 107 -10.73 19.28 -1.52
C ILE A 107 -10.29 18.03 -2.28
N THR A 108 -10.82 17.81 -3.48
CA THR A 108 -10.54 16.61 -4.29
C THR A 108 -9.83 16.98 -5.60
N VAL A 109 -9.14 15.99 -6.21
CA VAL A 109 -8.48 16.18 -7.52
C VAL A 109 -9.48 16.49 -8.63
N PRO A 110 -10.64 15.80 -8.75
CA PRO A 110 -11.67 16.18 -9.72
C PRO A 110 -12.16 17.62 -9.53
N GLN A 111 -12.43 18.04 -8.30
CA GLN A 111 -12.82 19.42 -8.00
C GLN A 111 -11.72 20.41 -8.38
N PHE A 112 -10.45 20.10 -8.09
CA PHE A 112 -9.31 20.92 -8.49
C PHE A 112 -9.27 21.12 -10.01
N LEU A 113 -9.46 20.05 -10.80
CA LEU A 113 -9.49 20.16 -12.27
C LEU A 113 -10.66 21.01 -12.76
N SER A 114 -11.86 20.81 -12.21
CA SER A 114 -13.04 21.60 -12.54
C SER A 114 -12.82 23.10 -12.29
N LEU A 115 -12.32 23.45 -11.10
CA LEU A 115 -12.02 24.85 -10.72
C LEU A 115 -10.89 25.45 -11.57
N ARG A 116 -9.83 24.68 -11.83
CA ARG A 116 -8.68 25.15 -12.62
C ARG A 116 -9.06 25.49 -14.06
N PHE A 117 -9.89 24.69 -14.69
CA PHE A 117 -10.31 24.86 -16.07
C PHE A 117 -11.62 25.63 -16.23
N HIS A 118 -12.15 26.20 -15.13
CA HIS A 118 -13.40 26.95 -15.11
C HIS A 118 -14.58 26.18 -15.74
N ASP A 119 -14.68 24.90 -15.41
CA ASP A 119 -15.72 24.01 -15.92
C ASP A 119 -17.08 24.35 -15.33
N GLN A 120 -17.86 25.16 -16.02
CA GLN A 120 -19.18 25.61 -15.58
C GLN A 120 -20.23 24.47 -15.55
N ARG A 121 -19.98 23.36 -16.27
CA ARG A 121 -20.89 22.23 -16.36
C ARG A 121 -20.54 21.13 -15.36
N ASN A 122 -19.47 21.29 -14.57
CA ASN A 122 -18.94 20.27 -13.66
C ASN A 122 -18.66 18.92 -14.33
N LEU A 123 -18.41 18.90 -15.65
CA LEU A 123 -18.18 17.69 -16.40
C LEU A 123 -16.87 17.00 -16.00
N LEU A 124 -15.80 17.79 -15.79
CA LEU A 124 -14.50 17.26 -15.32
C LEU A 124 -14.61 16.65 -13.92
N ASN A 125 -15.40 17.28 -13.06
CA ASN A 125 -15.64 16.75 -11.71
C ASN A 125 -16.43 15.43 -11.77
N ALA A 126 -17.48 15.36 -12.59
CA ALA A 126 -18.28 14.16 -12.77
C ALA A 126 -17.48 13.01 -13.40
N LEU A 127 -16.73 13.27 -14.47
CA LEU A 127 -15.86 12.28 -15.10
C LEU A 127 -14.79 11.75 -14.13
N GLY A 128 -14.14 12.65 -13.40
CA GLY A 128 -13.16 12.27 -12.39
C GLY A 128 -13.77 11.40 -11.28
N ALA A 129 -14.97 11.74 -10.81
CA ALA A 129 -15.69 10.94 -9.82
C ALA A 129 -16.03 9.53 -10.35
N VAL A 130 -16.52 9.42 -11.59
CA VAL A 130 -16.81 8.12 -12.21
C VAL A 130 -15.53 7.27 -12.33
N ILE A 131 -14.43 7.85 -12.79
CA ILE A 131 -13.15 7.15 -12.90
C ILE A 131 -12.71 6.63 -11.52
N ILE A 132 -12.79 7.47 -10.49
CA ILE A 132 -12.43 7.07 -9.14
C ILE A 132 -13.31 5.91 -8.68
N ILE A 133 -14.63 5.97 -8.84
CA ILE A 133 -15.54 4.90 -8.44
C ILE A 133 -15.19 3.59 -9.16
N VAL A 134 -15.04 3.63 -10.49
CA VAL A 134 -14.78 2.45 -11.31
C VAL A 134 -13.48 1.73 -10.90
N PHE A 135 -12.43 2.47 -10.56
CA PHE A 135 -11.12 1.88 -10.22
C PHE A 135 -10.92 1.64 -8.72
N PHE A 136 -11.40 2.53 -7.86
CA PHE A 136 -11.16 2.39 -6.41
C PHE A 136 -12.14 1.47 -5.69
N VAL A 137 -13.35 1.25 -6.20
CA VAL A 137 -14.25 0.24 -5.61
C VAL A 137 -13.68 -1.17 -5.73
N PRO A 138 -13.23 -1.66 -6.90
CA PRO A 138 -12.55 -2.95 -6.99
C PRO A 138 -11.24 -3.01 -6.18
N TYR A 139 -10.47 -1.92 -6.15
CA TYR A 139 -9.25 -1.84 -5.36
C TYR A 139 -9.52 -2.04 -3.87
N THR A 140 -10.48 -1.31 -3.31
CA THR A 140 -10.90 -1.45 -1.90
C THR A 140 -11.45 -2.85 -1.60
N ALA A 141 -12.28 -3.39 -2.50
CA ALA A 141 -12.81 -4.74 -2.38
C ALA A 141 -11.69 -5.80 -2.34
N SER A 142 -10.63 -5.63 -3.16
CA SER A 142 -9.48 -6.52 -3.14
C SER A 142 -8.73 -6.49 -1.80
N GLY A 143 -8.65 -5.33 -1.14
CA GLY A 143 -8.08 -5.18 0.20
C GLY A 143 -8.87 -5.94 1.26
N PHE A 144 -10.19 -5.82 1.26
CA PHE A 144 -11.05 -6.58 2.17
C PHE A 144 -10.96 -8.09 1.93
N ALA A 145 -10.91 -8.51 0.68
CA ALA A 145 -10.72 -9.91 0.30
C ALA A 145 -9.36 -10.45 0.80
N ALA A 146 -8.30 -9.65 0.72
CA ALA A 146 -6.98 -10.01 1.26
C ALA A 146 -7.01 -10.20 2.77
N CYS A 147 -7.69 -9.31 3.52
CA CYS A 147 -7.92 -9.47 4.96
C CYS A 147 -8.65 -10.78 5.27
N GLY A 148 -9.76 -11.08 4.57
CA GLY A 148 -10.50 -12.32 4.75
C GLY A 148 -9.64 -13.56 4.52
N LYS A 149 -8.83 -13.59 3.45
CA LYS A 149 -7.90 -14.69 3.16
C LYS A 149 -6.83 -14.83 4.25
N LEU A 150 -6.28 -13.73 4.73
CA LEU A 150 -5.25 -13.74 5.76
C LEU A 150 -5.78 -14.37 7.06
N PHE A 151 -6.91 -13.89 7.55
CA PHE A 151 -7.50 -14.42 8.79
C PHE A 151 -7.97 -15.86 8.65
N HIS A 152 -8.52 -16.23 7.49
CA HIS A 152 -8.87 -17.62 7.21
C HIS A 152 -7.64 -18.53 7.22
N SER A 153 -6.53 -18.14 6.60
CA SER A 153 -5.32 -18.94 6.52
C SER A 153 -4.58 -19.05 7.86
N LEU A 154 -4.63 -18.02 8.70
CA LEU A 154 -3.93 -18.01 9.99
C LEU A 154 -4.72 -18.68 11.13
N PHE A 155 -6.05 -18.54 11.13
CA PHE A 155 -6.89 -18.91 12.25
C PHE A 155 -8.01 -19.90 11.91
N GLY A 156 -8.16 -20.28 10.64
CA GLY A 156 -9.26 -21.13 10.20
C GLY A 156 -10.66 -20.50 10.32
N VAL A 157 -10.74 -19.18 10.56
CA VAL A 157 -12.02 -18.46 10.68
C VAL A 157 -12.70 -18.42 9.31
N ASP A 158 -14.04 -18.42 9.30
CA ASP A 158 -14.78 -18.26 8.05
C ASP A 158 -14.35 -17.02 7.28
N TYR A 159 -14.07 -17.18 5.99
CA TYR A 159 -13.55 -16.12 5.12
C TYR A 159 -14.47 -14.90 5.08
N MET A 160 -15.80 -15.13 4.96
CA MET A 160 -16.77 -14.05 4.82
C MET A 160 -16.92 -13.29 6.12
N ALA A 161 -16.96 -13.99 7.25
CA ALA A 161 -17.02 -13.36 8.57
C ALA A 161 -15.78 -12.50 8.83
N ALA A 162 -14.59 -13.04 8.57
CA ALA A 162 -13.33 -12.31 8.73
C ALA A 162 -13.25 -11.04 7.85
N MET A 163 -13.68 -11.15 6.59
CA MET A 163 -13.73 -10.02 5.65
C MET A 163 -14.70 -8.94 6.13
N LEU A 164 -15.90 -9.30 6.55
CA LEU A 164 -16.93 -8.35 7.00
C LEU A 164 -16.51 -7.64 8.30
N VAL A 165 -15.98 -8.38 9.27
CA VAL A 165 -15.49 -7.78 10.53
C VAL A 165 -14.35 -6.81 10.26
N SER A 166 -13.38 -7.19 9.42
CA SER A 166 -12.27 -6.31 9.04
C SER A 166 -12.77 -5.05 8.34
N ALA A 167 -13.69 -5.19 7.39
CA ALA A 167 -14.30 -4.05 6.70
C ALA A 167 -15.04 -3.12 7.67
N LEU A 168 -15.81 -3.65 8.60
CA LEU A 168 -16.55 -2.88 9.60
C LEU A 168 -15.61 -2.09 10.52
N VAL A 169 -14.50 -2.67 10.95
CA VAL A 169 -13.51 -1.98 11.78
C VAL A 169 -12.84 -0.85 10.99
N ILE A 170 -12.39 -1.14 9.75
CA ILE A 170 -11.70 -0.16 8.90
C ILE A 170 -12.62 1.02 8.58
N VAL A 171 -13.83 0.75 8.12
CA VAL A 171 -14.84 1.78 7.83
C VAL A 171 -15.21 2.53 9.10
N GLY A 172 -15.36 1.84 10.21
CA GLY A 172 -15.73 2.42 11.51
C GLY A 172 -14.73 3.48 11.97
N TYR A 173 -13.43 3.17 12.08
CA TYR A 173 -12.46 4.17 12.53
C TYR A 173 -12.24 5.29 11.51
N THR A 174 -12.40 5.00 10.22
CA THR A 174 -12.29 6.01 9.16
C THR A 174 -13.43 7.03 9.24
N ILE A 175 -14.67 6.57 9.41
CA ILE A 175 -15.85 7.46 9.57
C ILE A 175 -15.74 8.29 10.85
N LEU A 176 -15.30 7.68 11.95
CA LEU A 176 -15.18 8.38 13.22
C LEU A 176 -14.08 9.44 13.21
N GLY A 177 -12.89 9.10 12.74
CA GLY A 177 -11.71 9.92 12.90
C GLY A 177 -11.26 10.70 11.66
N GLY A 178 -11.82 10.42 10.48
CA GLY A 178 -11.48 11.07 9.23
C GLY A 178 -10.00 10.92 8.84
N PHE A 179 -9.51 11.84 8.02
CA PHE A 179 -8.16 11.79 7.46
C PHE A 179 -7.05 11.81 8.52
N ARG A 180 -7.22 12.56 9.61
CA ARG A 180 -6.21 12.60 10.70
C ARG A 180 -6.04 11.27 11.39
N ALA A 181 -7.13 10.54 11.64
CA ALA A 181 -7.05 9.20 12.23
C ALA A 181 -6.34 8.24 11.28
N VAL A 182 -6.73 8.22 10.01
CA VAL A 182 -6.13 7.37 8.99
C VAL A 182 -4.63 7.64 8.88
N THR A 183 -4.19 8.89 8.72
CA THR A 183 -2.77 9.22 8.59
C THR A 183 -1.96 8.90 9.84
N THR A 184 -2.56 9.00 11.04
CA THR A 184 -1.88 8.61 12.30
C THR A 184 -1.76 7.10 12.41
N THR A 185 -2.80 6.36 12.06
CA THR A 185 -2.74 4.89 12.03
C THR A 185 -1.76 4.40 10.97
N ASP A 186 -1.72 5.00 9.80
CA ASP A 186 -0.76 4.71 8.73
C ASP A 186 0.70 4.90 9.19
N LEU A 187 0.98 5.98 9.93
CA LEU A 187 2.30 6.21 10.50
C LEU A 187 2.73 5.06 11.43
N ILE A 188 1.84 4.65 12.32
CA ILE A 188 2.12 3.55 13.26
C ILE A 188 2.29 2.23 12.49
N GLN A 189 1.39 1.96 11.56
CA GLN A 189 1.40 0.74 10.74
C GLN A 189 2.64 0.64 9.86
N SER A 190 3.05 1.72 9.23
CA SER A 190 4.25 1.74 8.38
C SER A 190 5.54 1.52 9.19
N MET A 191 5.60 2.04 10.42
CA MET A 191 6.72 1.73 11.33
C MET A 191 6.76 0.25 11.72
N VAL A 192 5.62 -0.31 12.14
CA VAL A 192 5.51 -1.74 12.50
C VAL A 192 5.85 -2.62 11.29
N MET A 193 5.33 -2.28 10.12
CA MET A 193 5.57 -3.03 8.89
C MET A 193 7.04 -2.99 8.47
N SER A 194 7.70 -1.83 8.56
CA SER A 194 9.13 -1.71 8.26
C SER A 194 9.98 -2.55 9.21
N LEU A 195 9.68 -2.53 10.51
CA LEU A 195 10.37 -3.35 11.50
C LEU A 195 10.14 -4.86 11.25
N ALA A 196 8.90 -5.25 10.93
CA ALA A 196 8.57 -6.64 10.61
C ALA A 196 9.32 -7.13 9.37
N LEU A 197 9.39 -6.33 8.30
CA LEU A 197 10.13 -6.68 7.08
C LEU A 197 11.63 -6.85 7.36
N ILE A 198 12.24 -5.96 8.15
CA ILE A 198 13.66 -6.08 8.58
C ILE A 198 13.85 -7.35 9.39
N ALA A 199 12.95 -7.65 10.32
CA ALA A 199 13.04 -8.86 11.15
C ALA A 199 12.91 -10.14 10.32
N VAL A 200 11.96 -10.20 9.37
CA VAL A 200 11.76 -11.34 8.47
C VAL A 200 12.99 -11.53 7.57
N LEU A 201 13.52 -10.45 7.01
CA LEU A 201 14.75 -10.50 6.20
C LEU A 201 15.94 -11.02 7.01
N GLY A 202 16.17 -10.46 8.21
CA GLY A 202 17.25 -10.90 9.10
C GLY A 202 17.13 -12.36 9.50
N TYR A 203 15.91 -12.78 9.90
CA TYR A 203 15.63 -14.17 10.22
C TYR A 203 15.87 -15.11 9.03
N GLY A 204 15.38 -14.73 7.84
CA GLY A 204 15.56 -15.50 6.61
C GLY A 204 17.04 -15.69 6.24
N ILE A 205 17.87 -14.66 6.38
CA ILE A 205 19.32 -14.74 6.15
C ILE A 205 19.99 -15.71 7.14
N VAL A 206 19.62 -15.65 8.42
CA VAL A 206 20.17 -16.55 9.45
C VAL A 206 19.78 -18.00 9.19
N VAL A 207 18.52 -18.27 8.89
CA VAL A 207 18.02 -19.63 8.59
C VAL A 207 18.64 -20.21 7.33
N ALA A 208 18.91 -19.36 6.33
CA ALA A 208 19.58 -19.79 5.10
C ALA A 208 21.08 -20.10 5.26
N GLY A 209 21.65 -19.89 6.44
CA GLY A 209 23.09 -20.11 6.69
C GLY A 209 23.97 -18.87 6.46
N GLY A 210 23.35 -17.69 6.44
CA GLY A 210 24.03 -16.40 6.28
C GLY A 210 23.90 -15.82 4.86
N TRP A 211 24.34 -14.57 4.72
CA TRP A 211 24.23 -13.84 3.45
C TRP A 211 24.97 -14.52 2.29
N GLY A 212 26.15 -15.13 2.58
CA GLY A 212 26.91 -15.86 1.56
C GLY A 212 26.13 -17.03 0.97
N ALA A 213 25.48 -17.84 1.81
CA ALA A 213 24.66 -18.96 1.36
C ALA A 213 23.46 -18.52 0.54
N VAL A 214 22.82 -17.39 0.92
CA VAL A 214 21.72 -16.81 0.15
C VAL A 214 22.18 -16.42 -1.26
N VAL A 215 23.31 -15.73 -1.37
CA VAL A 215 23.86 -15.30 -2.67
C VAL A 215 24.30 -16.49 -3.51
N GLU A 216 24.99 -17.47 -2.93
CA GLU A 216 25.45 -18.69 -3.62
C GLU A 216 24.25 -19.48 -4.17
N ASN A 217 23.22 -19.71 -3.35
CA ASN A 217 21.98 -20.36 -3.79
C ASN A 217 21.30 -19.61 -4.93
N ALA A 218 21.23 -18.28 -4.85
CA ALA A 218 20.62 -17.46 -5.89
C ALA A 218 21.46 -17.43 -7.18
N GLN A 219 22.80 -17.49 -7.10
CA GLN A 219 23.70 -17.57 -8.25
C GLN A 219 23.64 -18.92 -8.95
N SER A 220 23.31 -19.99 -8.24
CA SER A 220 23.15 -21.32 -8.84
C SER A 220 21.96 -21.40 -9.83
N LEU A 221 21.01 -20.47 -9.73
CA LEU A 221 19.86 -20.39 -10.61
C LEU A 221 20.17 -19.47 -11.82
N SER A 222 20.02 -20.00 -13.02
CA SER A 222 20.34 -19.27 -14.26
C SER A 222 19.45 -18.02 -14.40
N GLY A 223 20.06 -16.84 -14.58
CA GLY A 223 19.37 -15.57 -14.78
C GLY A 223 18.72 -14.94 -13.53
N TYR A 224 18.81 -15.59 -12.35
CA TYR A 224 18.07 -15.19 -11.16
C TYR A 224 18.51 -13.83 -10.58
N LEU A 225 19.80 -13.54 -10.57
CA LEU A 225 20.36 -12.28 -10.05
C LEU A 225 20.68 -11.25 -11.13
N THR A 226 20.20 -11.44 -12.35
CA THR A 226 20.46 -10.51 -13.45
C THR A 226 19.26 -9.61 -13.70
N MET A 227 19.51 -8.34 -14.02
CA MET A 227 18.45 -7.37 -14.36
C MET A 227 17.96 -7.48 -15.82
N THR A 228 18.66 -8.28 -16.65
CA THR A 228 18.40 -8.42 -18.09
C THR A 228 17.84 -9.79 -18.47
N ALA A 229 17.81 -10.73 -17.53
CA ALA A 229 17.23 -12.06 -17.74
C ALA A 229 16.31 -12.43 -16.57
N SER A 230 15.29 -13.20 -16.88
CA SER A 230 14.34 -13.76 -15.93
C SER A 230 14.58 -15.27 -15.83
N HIS A 231 14.55 -15.80 -14.60
CA HIS A 231 14.59 -17.23 -14.36
C HIS A 231 13.23 -17.84 -14.72
N ASP A 232 13.25 -18.96 -15.42
CA ASP A 232 12.04 -19.76 -15.68
C ASP A 232 11.98 -20.92 -14.70
N ALA A 233 11.09 -20.84 -13.73
CA ALA A 233 10.91 -21.86 -12.69
C ALA A 233 10.46 -23.23 -13.24
N VAL A 234 9.93 -23.30 -14.48
CA VAL A 234 9.46 -24.56 -15.10
C VAL A 234 10.59 -25.27 -15.83
N THR A 235 11.37 -24.50 -16.60
CA THR A 235 12.46 -25.08 -17.43
C THR A 235 13.83 -25.03 -16.73
N GLY A 236 13.97 -24.26 -15.65
CA GLY A 236 15.24 -24.00 -14.95
C GLY A 236 16.22 -23.13 -15.77
N GLY A 237 15.77 -22.62 -16.92
CA GLY A 237 16.59 -21.80 -17.81
C GLY A 237 16.48 -20.30 -17.53
N ALA A 238 17.27 -19.51 -18.26
CA ALA A 238 17.16 -18.06 -18.29
C ALA A 238 16.54 -17.60 -19.61
N THR A 239 15.53 -16.74 -19.51
CA THR A 239 14.93 -16.06 -20.66
C THR A 239 15.32 -14.58 -20.65
N SER A 240 15.55 -13.98 -21.82
CA SER A 240 15.88 -12.56 -21.90
C SER A 240 14.69 -11.72 -21.40
N TYR A 241 14.96 -10.83 -20.45
CA TYR A 241 13.94 -9.88 -19.93
C TYR A 241 14.06 -8.55 -20.65
N SER A 242 12.98 -8.13 -21.28
CA SER A 242 12.86 -6.80 -21.88
C SER A 242 11.68 -6.06 -21.23
N LEU A 243 11.90 -4.80 -20.85
CA LEU A 243 10.85 -3.91 -20.33
C LEU A 243 9.69 -3.70 -21.32
N LEU A 244 9.94 -3.95 -22.61
CA LEU A 244 8.96 -3.81 -23.69
C LEU A 244 8.26 -5.13 -24.04
N ASP A 245 8.75 -6.26 -23.56
CA ASP A 245 8.18 -7.57 -23.89
C ASP A 245 7.07 -7.94 -22.92
N ARG A 246 5.84 -7.60 -23.29
CA ARG A 246 4.61 -7.97 -22.56
C ARG A 246 4.24 -9.45 -22.66
N LYS A 247 4.99 -10.28 -23.38
CA LYS A 247 4.66 -11.72 -23.58
C LYS A 247 5.07 -12.62 -22.44
N SER A 248 5.89 -12.14 -21.52
CA SER A 248 6.44 -12.95 -20.39
C SER A 248 5.50 -13.10 -19.18
N THR A 249 4.28 -12.55 -19.22
CA THR A 249 3.33 -12.57 -18.08
C THR A 249 2.01 -13.29 -18.38
N ARG A 250 2.05 -14.31 -19.25
CA ARG A 250 0.92 -15.24 -19.43
C ARG A 250 1.20 -16.59 -18.82
#